data_1d8328f9f0db7433b0f4aa9077a069fe
#
_entry.id   1d8328f9f0db7433b0f4aa9077a069fe
#
_cell.length_a   1.000
_cell.length_b   1.000
_cell.length_c   1.000
_cell.angle_alpha   90.00
_cell.angle_beta   90.00
_cell.angle_gamma   90.00
#
_symmetry.space_group_name_H-M   'P 1'
#
loop_
_entity.id
_entity.type
_entity.pdbx_description
1 polymer ?
#
loop_
_entity_poly.entity_id
_entity_poly.type
_entity_poly.pdbx_seq_one_letter_code
_entity_poly.pdbx_strand_id
1 'polypeptide(L)'
;MNPVFASVRELSQAIKSGEESPVELTELFIGRLREHGPKLNSVVAVTEKRALREARKAQREIREEIHRGPLHGIPYGGKDLLAARGTPTTWGAAPLKDLTFGYDATAVRKLKRAGAILCAKLAMIELAGGMGYRQPNASFTGPCATPWSPSHWSGGSSSGSGSSVAAGLVPFAIGSETWGSILSPANNCGVSGLRPTYGRVSRHGAMALSWTLDKLGPLCLTADDCGLVLEAISGYDPEDASTTRKRYRYSVEVGEFRLGVPKDALDETQEAVADRFKASLTVLERFATVEEIEFPSFPYEAVTRTILNAEAASAFDEFTEKGLARGLTAPEDYYGPYARTVVLARDYLKALRLRGRMAMIAEDVMAGYDAVVAPSRRTVASPMGQEFRKVAPGTAKDVMGALGNGAGLPAISVPNGFSGENLPTGIQFMGHAYDENRVLSVAVEYQRRTGWHRMHPEAFKA
;
A
#
# COMPACT_ATOMS: atom_id res chain seq x y z
N MET A 1 20.98 -12.97 -13.83
CA MET A 1 20.27 -11.82 -13.19
C MET A 1 20.32 -11.98 -11.67
N ASN A 2 20.36 -10.89 -10.86
CA ASN A 2 20.16 -11.04 -9.41
C ASN A 2 18.64 -11.03 -9.13
N PRO A 3 18.03 -12.17 -8.75
CA PRO A 3 16.57 -12.24 -8.61
C PRO A 3 16.02 -11.45 -7.41
N VAL A 4 16.86 -11.08 -6.43
CA VAL A 4 16.43 -10.43 -5.18
C VAL A 4 15.75 -9.08 -5.42
N PHE A 5 16.28 -8.31 -6.37
CA PHE A 5 15.75 -6.99 -6.72
C PHE A 5 15.29 -6.90 -8.18
N ALA A 6 15.02 -8.04 -8.78
CA ALA A 6 14.42 -8.07 -10.10
C ALA A 6 12.92 -7.71 -10.00
N SER A 7 12.43 -6.98 -10.99
CA SER A 7 11.00 -6.70 -11.15
C SER A 7 10.19 -7.97 -11.37
N VAL A 8 8.91 -7.94 -11.07
CA VAL A 8 7.98 -9.04 -11.37
C VAL A 8 8.05 -9.41 -12.86
N ARG A 9 8.14 -8.40 -13.73
CA ARG A 9 8.25 -8.61 -15.18
C ARG A 9 9.53 -9.36 -15.56
N GLU A 10 10.68 -8.98 -15.01
CA GLU A 10 11.95 -9.64 -15.25
C GLU A 10 11.95 -11.09 -14.73
N LEU A 11 11.47 -11.31 -13.50
CA LEU A 11 11.31 -12.66 -12.94
C LEU A 11 10.36 -13.51 -13.77
N SER A 12 9.24 -12.96 -14.26
CA SER A 12 8.30 -13.65 -15.13
C SER A 12 8.96 -14.11 -16.43
N GLN A 13 9.81 -13.26 -17.03
CA GLN A 13 10.57 -13.59 -18.24
C GLN A 13 11.60 -14.69 -17.96
N ALA A 14 12.37 -14.59 -16.86
CA ALA A 14 13.36 -15.57 -16.47
C ALA A 14 12.74 -16.96 -16.16
N ILE A 15 11.58 -16.97 -15.50
CA ILE A 15 10.83 -18.23 -15.28
C ILE A 15 10.36 -18.82 -16.62
N LYS A 16 9.84 -17.99 -17.52
CA LYS A 16 9.34 -18.44 -18.82
C LYS A 16 10.46 -18.96 -19.73
N SER A 17 11.67 -18.38 -19.66
CA SER A 17 12.83 -18.85 -20.40
C SER A 17 13.51 -20.08 -19.78
N GLY A 18 13.14 -20.43 -18.54
CA GLY A 18 13.78 -21.50 -17.79
C GLY A 18 15.09 -21.11 -17.11
N GLU A 19 15.45 -19.81 -17.12
CA GLU A 19 16.61 -19.28 -16.40
C GLU A 19 16.42 -19.33 -14.88
N GLU A 20 15.17 -19.17 -14.41
CA GLU A 20 14.80 -19.23 -13.01
C GLU A 20 13.75 -20.32 -12.75
N SER A 21 13.87 -20.98 -11.61
CA SER A 21 12.92 -21.99 -11.15
C SER A 21 11.97 -21.40 -10.12
N PRO A 22 10.63 -21.57 -10.23
CA PRO A 22 9.70 -21.18 -9.17
C PRO A 22 10.03 -21.78 -7.80
N VAL A 23 10.60 -22.98 -7.75
CA VAL A 23 10.98 -23.64 -6.49
C VAL A 23 12.20 -22.96 -5.89
N GLU A 24 13.26 -22.77 -6.66
CA GLU A 24 14.50 -22.11 -6.21
C GLU A 24 14.27 -20.66 -5.80
N LEU A 25 13.48 -19.89 -6.57
CA LEU A 25 13.06 -18.55 -6.20
C LEU A 25 12.27 -18.53 -4.88
N THR A 26 11.37 -19.48 -4.69
CA THR A 26 10.59 -19.59 -3.46
C THR A 26 11.49 -19.91 -2.26
N GLU A 27 12.46 -20.82 -2.41
CA GLU A 27 13.44 -21.16 -1.37
C GLU A 27 14.33 -19.96 -1.04
N LEU A 28 14.82 -19.25 -2.04
CA LEU A 28 15.60 -18.02 -1.87
C LEU A 28 14.83 -16.99 -1.02
N PHE A 29 13.60 -16.65 -1.41
CA PHE A 29 12.83 -15.63 -0.70
C PHE A 29 12.38 -16.11 0.69
N ILE A 30 12.11 -17.40 0.91
CA ILE A 30 11.87 -17.95 2.25
C ILE A 30 13.11 -17.80 3.13
N GLY A 31 14.30 -18.07 2.60
CA GLY A 31 15.57 -17.87 3.29
C GLY A 31 15.74 -16.41 3.74
N ARG A 32 15.54 -15.47 2.82
CA ARG A 32 15.63 -14.03 3.11
C ARG A 32 14.58 -13.54 4.12
N LEU A 33 13.35 -14.03 4.02
CA LEU A 33 12.28 -13.72 5.00
C LEU A 33 12.65 -14.15 6.42
N ARG A 34 13.30 -15.32 6.56
CA ARG A 34 13.76 -15.85 7.87
C ARG A 34 14.96 -15.09 8.41
N GLU A 35 15.89 -14.75 7.56
CA GLU A 35 17.13 -14.08 7.97
C GLU A 35 16.93 -12.60 8.31
N HIS A 36 16.25 -11.87 7.43
CA HIS A 36 16.14 -10.42 7.51
C HIS A 36 14.81 -9.92 8.06
N GLY A 37 13.75 -10.71 7.95
CA GLY A 37 12.42 -10.34 8.45
C GLY A 37 12.42 -9.95 9.95
N PRO A 38 13.06 -10.72 10.83
CA PRO A 38 13.19 -10.37 12.26
C PRO A 38 14.01 -9.09 12.50
N LYS A 39 15.04 -8.81 11.69
CA LYS A 39 15.87 -7.59 11.82
C LYS A 39 15.05 -6.32 11.54
N LEU A 40 14.00 -6.44 10.74
CA LEU A 40 13.11 -5.33 10.33
C LEU A 40 11.76 -5.34 11.05
N ASN A 41 11.45 -6.37 11.83
CA ASN A 41 10.09 -6.63 12.35
C ASN A 41 9.02 -6.61 11.25
N SER A 42 9.36 -7.09 10.04
CA SER A 42 8.50 -6.99 8.86
C SER A 42 7.64 -8.22 8.59
N VAL A 43 7.92 -9.36 9.26
CA VAL A 43 7.30 -10.67 9.02
C VAL A 43 6.59 -11.18 10.27
N VAL A 44 5.33 -11.58 10.12
CA VAL A 44 4.53 -12.24 11.16
C VAL A 44 4.68 -13.76 11.10
N ALA A 45 4.56 -14.32 9.89
CA ALA A 45 4.67 -15.76 9.68
C ALA A 45 5.15 -16.09 8.26
N VAL A 46 6.06 -17.06 8.16
CA VAL A 46 6.50 -17.63 6.87
C VAL A 46 5.63 -18.84 6.56
N THR A 47 5.05 -18.88 5.36
CA THR A 47 4.10 -19.92 4.93
C THR A 47 4.79 -21.03 4.12
N GLU A 48 5.98 -21.45 4.52
CA GLU A 48 6.88 -22.35 3.76
C GLU A 48 6.22 -23.60 3.18
N LYS A 49 5.53 -24.40 4.03
CA LYS A 49 4.87 -25.64 3.54
C LYS A 49 3.87 -25.37 2.41
N ARG A 50 3.14 -24.26 2.52
CA ARG A 50 2.19 -23.80 1.50
C ARG A 50 2.95 -23.31 0.28
N ALA A 51 3.93 -22.46 0.45
CA ALA A 51 4.71 -21.83 -0.62
C ALA A 51 5.42 -22.90 -1.49
N LEU A 52 6.15 -23.83 -0.88
CA LEU A 52 6.83 -24.89 -1.62
C LEU A 52 5.87 -25.84 -2.37
N ARG A 53 4.68 -26.11 -1.81
CA ARG A 53 3.66 -26.89 -2.53
C ARG A 53 3.14 -26.13 -3.75
N GLU A 54 2.87 -24.82 -3.61
CA GLU A 54 2.41 -23.96 -4.70
C GLU A 54 3.51 -23.77 -5.76
N ALA A 55 4.78 -23.61 -5.34
CA ALA A 55 5.96 -23.51 -6.21
C ALA A 55 6.18 -24.78 -7.07
N ARG A 56 6.15 -25.96 -6.44
CA ARG A 56 6.26 -27.25 -7.17
C ARG A 56 5.12 -27.44 -8.16
N LYS A 57 3.92 -26.96 -7.83
CA LYS A 57 2.80 -26.98 -8.78
C LYS A 57 3.06 -26.07 -9.95
N ALA A 58 3.46 -24.80 -9.71
CA ALA A 58 3.79 -23.85 -10.76
C ALA A 58 4.91 -24.39 -11.68
N GLN A 59 5.96 -24.94 -11.11
CA GLN A 59 7.07 -25.54 -11.89
C GLN A 59 6.62 -26.69 -12.80
N ARG A 60 5.73 -27.59 -12.32
CA ARG A 60 5.17 -28.66 -13.18
C ARG A 60 4.35 -28.06 -14.31
N GLU A 61 3.44 -27.13 -14.02
CA GLU A 61 2.59 -26.50 -15.03
C GLU A 61 3.43 -25.79 -16.11
N ILE A 62 4.49 -25.09 -15.73
CA ILE A 62 5.39 -24.42 -16.67
C ILE A 62 6.14 -25.43 -17.56
N ARG A 63 6.60 -26.54 -17.00
CA ARG A 63 7.21 -27.63 -17.78
C ARG A 63 6.23 -28.31 -18.76
N GLU A 64 4.93 -28.26 -18.44
CA GLU A 64 3.84 -28.74 -19.29
C GLU A 64 3.32 -27.62 -20.23
N GLU A 65 4.07 -26.50 -20.38
CA GLU A 65 3.76 -25.35 -21.21
C GLU A 65 2.45 -24.61 -20.80
N ILE A 66 1.98 -24.84 -19.58
CA ILE A 66 0.81 -24.15 -19.03
C ILE A 66 1.29 -22.84 -18.40
N HIS A 67 0.91 -21.70 -18.99
CA HIS A 67 1.24 -20.36 -18.49
C HIS A 67 -0.03 -19.63 -18.01
N ARG A 68 -0.01 -19.16 -16.74
CA ARG A 68 -1.14 -18.48 -16.10
C ARG A 68 -1.05 -16.93 -16.17
N GLY A 69 -0.01 -16.42 -16.82
CA GLY A 69 0.27 -14.99 -16.92
C GLY A 69 1.55 -14.56 -16.14
N PRO A 70 1.78 -13.24 -16.00
CA PRO A 70 3.05 -12.72 -15.52
C PRO A 70 3.36 -13.02 -14.05
N LEU A 71 2.40 -13.44 -13.25
CA LEU A 71 2.61 -13.79 -11.84
C LEU A 71 2.84 -15.29 -11.61
N HIS A 72 2.86 -16.10 -12.67
CA HIS A 72 3.00 -17.55 -12.53
C HIS A 72 4.39 -17.93 -12.00
N GLY A 73 4.43 -18.52 -10.82
CA GLY A 73 5.65 -18.90 -10.14
C GLY A 73 6.32 -17.79 -9.31
N ILE A 74 5.72 -16.60 -9.23
CA ILE A 74 6.30 -15.44 -8.50
C ILE A 74 5.92 -15.51 -7.01
N PRO A 75 6.91 -15.48 -6.09
CA PRO A 75 6.68 -15.36 -4.65
C PRO A 75 6.12 -13.99 -4.25
N TYR A 76 5.29 -13.94 -3.19
CA TYR A 76 4.80 -12.68 -2.65
C TYR A 76 4.49 -12.75 -1.15
N GLY A 77 4.33 -11.56 -0.53
CA GLY A 77 3.86 -11.40 0.83
C GLY A 77 2.47 -10.76 0.91
N GLY A 78 1.66 -11.21 1.87
CA GLY A 78 0.36 -10.61 2.14
C GLY A 78 0.33 -9.89 3.48
N LYS A 79 -0.15 -8.63 3.52
CA LYS A 79 -0.41 -7.93 4.78
C LYS A 79 -1.25 -8.81 5.71
N ASP A 80 -0.95 -8.80 6.98
CA ASP A 80 -1.51 -9.76 7.95
C ASP A 80 -2.99 -9.54 8.30
N LEU A 81 -3.68 -8.66 7.59
CA LEU A 81 -5.14 -8.59 7.63
C LEU A 81 -5.84 -9.50 6.61
N LEU A 82 -5.10 -10.08 5.64
CA LEU A 82 -5.67 -10.96 4.63
C LEU A 82 -5.77 -12.39 5.15
N ALA A 83 -6.95 -12.95 5.17
CA ALA A 83 -7.16 -14.35 5.52
C ALA A 83 -6.34 -15.27 4.58
N ALA A 84 -5.57 -16.15 5.17
CA ALA A 84 -4.82 -17.19 4.47
C ALA A 84 -5.09 -18.53 5.16
N ARG A 85 -5.77 -19.43 4.47
CA ARG A 85 -6.26 -20.69 5.03
C ARG A 85 -5.17 -21.45 5.77
N GLY A 86 -5.45 -21.75 7.07
CA GLY A 86 -4.56 -22.54 7.92
C GLY A 86 -3.28 -21.81 8.35
N THR A 87 -3.22 -20.48 8.18
CA THR A 87 -2.14 -19.62 8.65
C THR A 87 -2.72 -18.58 9.61
N PRO A 88 -2.06 -18.26 10.73
CA PRO A 88 -2.47 -17.16 11.59
C PRO A 88 -2.65 -15.86 10.79
N THR A 89 -3.70 -15.14 11.11
CA THR A 89 -4.06 -13.84 10.52
C THR A 89 -4.43 -12.93 11.67
N THR A 90 -3.46 -12.21 12.20
CA THR A 90 -3.49 -11.62 13.54
C THR A 90 -3.97 -10.18 13.58
N TRP A 91 -4.12 -9.54 12.40
CA TRP A 91 -4.43 -8.12 12.25
C TRP A 91 -3.43 -7.20 12.99
N GLY A 92 -2.20 -7.69 13.21
CA GLY A 92 -1.15 -6.99 13.96
C GLY A 92 -1.39 -6.89 15.47
N ALA A 93 -2.45 -7.51 16.00
CA ALA A 93 -2.93 -7.36 17.37
C ALA A 93 -2.61 -8.60 18.23
N ALA A 94 -1.92 -8.41 19.36
CA ALA A 94 -1.54 -9.49 20.27
C ALA A 94 -2.71 -10.37 20.76
N PRO A 95 -3.92 -9.84 21.06
CA PRO A 95 -5.07 -10.65 21.42
C PRO A 95 -5.55 -11.62 20.33
N LEU A 96 -5.13 -11.40 19.08
CA LEU A 96 -5.57 -12.17 17.91
C LEU A 96 -4.44 -13.03 17.31
N LYS A 97 -3.32 -13.19 18.02
CA LYS A 97 -2.12 -13.88 17.50
C LYS A 97 -2.36 -15.31 17.00
N ASP A 98 -3.37 -15.99 17.51
CA ASP A 98 -3.72 -17.36 17.13
C ASP A 98 -4.96 -17.44 16.22
N LEU A 99 -5.51 -16.29 15.79
CA LEU A 99 -6.69 -16.24 14.93
C LEU A 99 -6.39 -16.86 13.56
N THR A 100 -7.17 -17.85 13.17
CA THR A 100 -7.04 -18.53 11.87
C THR A 100 -8.38 -18.58 11.14
N PHE A 101 -8.32 -18.61 9.81
CA PHE A 101 -9.50 -18.71 8.95
C PHE A 101 -9.48 -20.02 8.14
N GLY A 102 -10.66 -20.62 7.93
CA GLY A 102 -10.83 -21.82 7.09
C GLY A 102 -10.78 -21.56 5.57
N TYR A 103 -10.53 -20.30 5.16
CA TYR A 103 -10.57 -19.87 3.76
C TYR A 103 -9.46 -18.86 3.45
N ASP A 104 -9.22 -18.62 2.16
CA ASP A 104 -8.35 -17.56 1.66
C ASP A 104 -9.18 -16.33 1.30
N ALA A 105 -8.69 -15.13 1.61
CA ALA A 105 -9.25 -13.88 1.10
C ALA A 105 -9.31 -13.89 -0.43
N THR A 106 -10.27 -13.19 -1.02
CA THR A 106 -10.45 -13.19 -2.49
C THR A 106 -9.18 -12.73 -3.21
N ALA A 107 -8.47 -11.72 -2.72
CA ALA A 107 -7.20 -11.30 -3.31
C ALA A 107 -6.15 -12.43 -3.30
N VAL A 108 -6.01 -13.15 -2.19
CA VAL A 108 -5.12 -14.33 -2.06
C VAL A 108 -5.57 -15.45 -3.02
N ARG A 109 -6.86 -15.71 -3.12
CA ARG A 109 -7.44 -16.71 -4.03
C ARG A 109 -7.20 -16.37 -5.49
N LYS A 110 -7.33 -15.10 -5.88
CA LYS A 110 -7.06 -14.61 -7.24
C LYS A 110 -5.58 -14.71 -7.59
N LEU A 111 -4.68 -14.30 -6.69
CA LEU A 111 -3.23 -14.47 -6.87
C LEU A 111 -2.84 -15.94 -7.04
N LYS A 112 -3.39 -16.82 -6.23
CA LYS A 112 -3.18 -18.28 -6.38
C LYS A 112 -3.69 -18.80 -7.74
N ARG A 113 -4.80 -18.28 -8.27
CA ARG A 113 -5.28 -18.62 -9.62
C ARG A 113 -4.33 -18.14 -10.71
N ALA A 114 -3.71 -16.97 -10.52
CA ALA A 114 -2.67 -16.45 -11.39
C ALA A 114 -1.32 -17.19 -11.25
N GLY A 115 -1.22 -18.14 -10.29
CA GLY A 115 -0.03 -18.93 -10.04
C GLY A 115 1.01 -18.27 -9.14
N ALA A 116 0.69 -17.14 -8.52
CA ALA A 116 1.56 -16.51 -7.52
C ALA A 116 1.60 -17.32 -6.21
N ILE A 117 2.73 -17.24 -5.50
CA ILE A 117 3.08 -18.10 -4.37
C ILE A 117 3.13 -17.27 -3.09
N LEU A 118 2.21 -17.52 -2.15
CA LEU A 118 2.21 -16.83 -0.86
C LEU A 118 3.33 -17.37 0.04
N CYS A 119 4.35 -16.53 0.31
CA CYS A 119 5.52 -16.89 1.13
C CYS A 119 5.44 -16.39 2.57
N ALA A 120 4.73 -15.29 2.83
CA ALA A 120 4.66 -14.73 4.17
C ALA A 120 3.39 -13.93 4.43
N LYS A 121 3.02 -13.87 5.73
CA LYS A 121 2.15 -12.85 6.32
C LYS A 121 3.04 -11.74 6.84
N LEU A 122 2.80 -10.51 6.40
CA LEU A 122 3.66 -9.35 6.65
C LEU A 122 3.08 -8.44 7.73
N ALA A 123 3.96 -7.91 8.56
CA ALA A 123 3.63 -7.07 9.71
C ALA A 123 2.78 -5.85 9.31
N MET A 124 1.97 -5.42 10.25
CA MET A 124 1.11 -4.27 10.11
C MET A 124 0.88 -3.58 11.45
N ILE A 125 0.49 -2.32 11.40
CA ILE A 125 -0.04 -1.64 12.58
C ILE A 125 -1.30 -2.37 13.04
N GLU A 126 -1.42 -2.61 14.36
CA GLU A 126 -2.54 -3.32 14.97
C GLU A 126 -3.88 -2.71 14.54
N LEU A 127 -4.80 -3.61 14.12
CA LEU A 127 -6.12 -3.28 13.60
C LEU A 127 -6.09 -2.17 12.51
N ALA A 128 -5.00 -2.15 11.71
CA ALA A 128 -4.72 -1.17 10.67
C ALA A 128 -4.74 0.30 11.15
N GLY A 129 -4.55 0.54 12.44
CA GLY A 129 -4.63 1.84 13.09
C GLY A 129 -6.05 2.22 13.51
N GLY A 130 -6.97 1.28 13.49
CA GLY A 130 -8.38 1.48 13.89
C GLY A 130 -8.58 1.95 15.31
N MET A 131 -7.58 1.81 16.18
CA MET A 131 -7.64 2.26 17.57
C MET A 131 -6.99 3.64 17.81
N GLY A 132 -6.28 4.21 16.82
CA GLY A 132 -5.79 5.59 16.88
C GLY A 132 -4.33 5.76 17.18
N TYR A 133 -3.52 4.75 16.88
CA TYR A 133 -2.08 4.73 17.09
C TYR A 133 -1.36 6.06 16.75
N ARG A 134 -0.27 6.31 17.48
CA ARG A 134 0.56 7.52 17.32
C ARG A 134 2.02 7.21 17.04
N GLN A 135 2.45 6.00 17.35
CA GLN A 135 3.85 5.56 17.28
C GLN A 135 4.00 4.26 16.49
N PRO A 136 5.19 4.00 15.93
CA PRO A 136 5.51 2.79 15.18
C PRO A 136 5.36 1.47 15.96
N ASN A 137 5.37 1.52 17.30
CA ASN A 137 5.30 0.36 18.19
C ASN A 137 3.90 -0.27 18.28
N ALA A 138 2.87 0.32 17.68
CA ALA A 138 1.50 -0.23 17.66
C ALA A 138 1.41 -1.49 16.79
N SER A 139 2.12 -2.54 17.15
CA SER A 139 2.13 -3.87 16.53
C SER A 139 2.75 -4.89 17.49
N PHE A 140 2.16 -6.07 17.61
CA PHE A 140 2.71 -7.10 18.49
C PHE A 140 4.07 -7.67 18.01
N THR A 141 4.42 -7.46 16.75
CA THR A 141 5.75 -7.80 16.21
C THR A 141 6.82 -6.75 16.54
N GLY A 142 6.43 -5.65 17.18
CA GLY A 142 7.28 -4.49 17.39
C GLY A 142 7.26 -3.50 16.20
N PRO A 143 7.94 -2.35 16.35
CA PRO A 143 8.03 -1.33 15.32
C PRO A 143 8.76 -1.84 14.08
N CYS A 144 8.12 -1.74 12.93
CA CYS A 144 8.72 -2.18 11.66
C CYS A 144 9.63 -1.09 11.09
N ALA A 145 10.89 -1.44 10.82
CA ALA A 145 11.88 -0.50 10.29
C ALA A 145 11.80 -0.36 8.76
N THR A 146 12.16 0.83 8.26
CA THR A 146 12.54 0.97 6.86
C THR A 146 13.93 0.34 6.65
N PRO A 147 14.15 -0.41 5.56
CA PRO A 147 15.46 -1.04 5.29
C PRO A 147 16.60 -0.05 5.06
N TRP A 148 16.26 1.22 4.81
CA TRP A 148 17.24 2.29 4.60
C TRP A 148 17.86 2.79 5.91
N SER A 149 17.12 2.67 7.02
CA SER A 149 17.62 3.04 8.35
C SER A 149 16.86 2.26 9.44
N PRO A 150 17.55 1.42 10.24
CA PRO A 150 16.92 0.65 11.32
C PRO A 150 16.30 1.51 12.42
N SER A 151 16.70 2.76 12.54
CA SER A 151 16.17 3.73 13.51
C SER A 151 14.93 4.49 13.04
N HIS A 152 14.46 4.22 11.80
CA HIS A 152 13.32 4.92 11.20
C HIS A 152 12.20 3.96 10.80
N TRP A 153 10.97 4.46 10.95
CA TRP A 153 9.74 3.71 10.69
C TRP A 153 9.48 3.48 9.19
N SER A 154 9.09 2.26 8.84
CA SER A 154 8.69 1.89 7.47
C SER A 154 7.39 2.52 6.97
N GLY A 155 6.71 3.33 7.80
CA GLY A 155 5.35 3.77 7.51
C GLY A 155 4.30 2.71 7.88
N GLY A 156 3.02 3.07 7.72
CA GLY A 156 1.92 2.17 8.08
C GLY A 156 0.58 2.61 7.47
N SER A 157 -0.40 1.71 7.55
CA SER A 157 -0.41 0.47 8.37
C SER A 157 0.15 -0.77 7.67
N SER A 158 0.51 -0.73 6.36
CA SER A 158 1.13 -1.85 5.64
C SER A 158 2.65 -1.84 5.82
N SER A 159 3.11 -1.76 7.07
CA SER A 159 4.50 -1.55 7.45
C SER A 159 5.44 -2.65 6.92
N GLY A 160 5.12 -3.91 7.16
CA GLY A 160 5.89 -5.05 6.67
C GLY A 160 5.83 -5.20 5.16
N SER A 161 4.72 -4.78 4.50
CA SER A 161 4.61 -4.88 3.03
C SER A 161 5.62 -3.96 2.33
N GLY A 162 5.73 -2.68 2.75
CA GLY A 162 6.72 -1.76 2.21
C GLY A 162 8.15 -2.20 2.54
N SER A 163 8.41 -2.51 3.81
CA SER A 163 9.72 -2.92 4.30
C SER A 163 10.25 -4.19 3.62
N SER A 164 9.42 -5.23 3.48
CA SER A 164 9.83 -6.50 2.88
C SER A 164 10.13 -6.39 1.39
N VAL A 165 9.36 -5.57 0.63
CA VAL A 165 9.65 -5.31 -0.78
C VAL A 165 10.95 -4.53 -0.94
N ALA A 166 11.15 -3.46 -0.17
CA ALA A 166 12.35 -2.63 -0.23
C ALA A 166 13.63 -3.40 0.14
N ALA A 167 13.54 -4.37 1.07
CA ALA A 167 14.66 -5.21 1.47
C ALA A 167 14.87 -6.44 0.56
N GLY A 168 14.09 -6.60 -0.51
CA GLY A 168 14.17 -7.77 -1.37
C GLY A 168 13.83 -9.08 -0.66
N LEU A 169 12.88 -9.07 0.29
CA LEU A 169 12.40 -10.29 0.96
C LEU A 169 11.25 -10.94 0.20
N VAL A 170 10.59 -10.19 -0.64
CA VAL A 170 9.58 -10.65 -1.61
C VAL A 170 9.57 -9.69 -2.81
N PRO A 171 9.32 -10.19 -4.04
CA PRO A 171 9.22 -9.34 -5.23
C PRO A 171 8.08 -8.33 -5.19
N PHE A 172 6.96 -8.69 -4.58
CA PHE A 172 5.83 -7.81 -4.35
C PHE A 172 5.06 -8.19 -3.08
N ALA A 173 4.26 -7.25 -2.60
CA ALA A 173 3.37 -7.49 -1.47
C ALA A 173 1.98 -6.90 -1.72
N ILE A 174 0.97 -7.44 -1.03
CA ILE A 174 -0.37 -6.83 -0.98
C ILE A 174 -0.51 -6.09 0.35
N GLY A 175 -0.86 -4.82 0.25
CA GLY A 175 -1.23 -3.96 1.36
C GLY A 175 -2.70 -3.59 1.36
N SER A 176 -3.09 -2.76 2.31
CA SER A 176 -4.41 -2.12 2.35
C SER A 176 -4.29 -0.64 2.67
N GLU A 177 -5.23 0.14 2.19
CA GLU A 177 -5.31 1.56 2.51
C GLU A 177 -6.74 1.99 2.82
N THR A 178 -6.88 2.60 4.00
CA THR A 178 -8.06 3.39 4.39
C THR A 178 -7.75 4.86 4.19
N TRP A 179 -6.59 5.32 4.74
CA TRP A 179 -6.05 6.66 4.54
C TRP A 179 -4.51 6.62 4.68
N GLY A 180 -3.81 6.51 3.56
CA GLY A 180 -2.34 6.54 3.48
C GLY A 180 -1.62 5.22 3.75
N SER A 181 -2.32 4.12 4.03
CA SER A 181 -1.69 2.88 4.51
C SER A 181 -0.99 2.02 3.44
N ILE A 182 -1.00 2.43 2.17
CA ILE A 182 -0.15 1.93 1.07
C ILE A 182 0.88 3.00 0.69
N LEU A 183 0.41 4.24 0.48
CA LEU A 183 1.27 5.33 0.00
C LEU A 183 2.34 5.71 1.03
N SER A 184 2.02 5.68 2.34
CA SER A 184 3.00 5.97 3.40
C SER A 184 4.12 4.94 3.49
N PRO A 185 3.87 3.62 3.53
CA PRO A 185 4.95 2.63 3.45
C PRO A 185 5.73 2.68 2.14
N ALA A 186 5.07 2.98 1.02
CA ALA A 186 5.75 3.14 -0.27
C ALA A 186 6.76 4.28 -0.22
N ASN A 187 6.35 5.46 0.29
CA ASN A 187 7.24 6.62 0.50
C ASN A 187 8.42 6.27 1.42
N ASN A 188 8.13 5.77 2.62
CA ASN A 188 9.15 5.58 3.66
C ASN A 188 10.15 4.46 3.33
N CYS A 189 9.76 3.52 2.48
CA CYS A 189 10.61 2.40 2.06
C CYS A 189 11.20 2.58 0.66
N GLY A 190 10.83 3.64 -0.08
CA GLY A 190 11.36 3.88 -1.43
C GLY A 190 10.91 2.85 -2.46
N VAL A 191 9.66 2.40 -2.39
CA VAL A 191 9.04 1.45 -3.33
C VAL A 191 7.82 2.07 -4.01
N SER A 192 7.31 1.39 -5.03
CA SER A 192 6.05 1.78 -5.69
C SER A 192 4.87 1.18 -4.93
N GLY A 193 3.88 2.00 -4.56
CA GLY A 193 2.67 1.53 -3.89
C GLY A 193 1.42 2.09 -4.54
N LEU A 194 0.54 1.21 -5.03
CA LEU A 194 -0.69 1.59 -5.71
C LEU A 194 -1.92 1.39 -4.83
N ARG A 195 -2.59 2.47 -4.50
CA ARG A 195 -3.95 2.49 -4.00
C ARG A 195 -4.90 2.50 -5.20
N PRO A 196 -5.64 1.42 -5.49
CA PRO A 196 -6.60 1.44 -6.59
C PRO A 196 -7.89 2.18 -6.22
N THR A 197 -8.76 2.38 -7.20
CA THR A 197 -10.12 2.88 -6.98
C THR A 197 -10.88 1.99 -6.00
N TYR A 198 -11.68 2.60 -5.12
CA TYR A 198 -12.59 1.87 -4.24
C TYR A 198 -13.53 0.94 -5.05
N GLY A 199 -13.61 -0.32 -4.63
CA GLY A 199 -14.39 -1.35 -5.34
C GLY A 199 -13.69 -1.97 -6.56
N ARG A 200 -12.44 -1.59 -6.87
CA ARG A 200 -11.64 -2.25 -7.91
C ARG A 200 -11.20 -3.65 -7.50
N VAL A 201 -10.84 -3.84 -6.23
CA VAL A 201 -10.37 -5.09 -5.65
C VAL A 201 -11.31 -5.51 -4.51
N SER A 202 -11.72 -6.76 -4.52
CA SER A 202 -12.54 -7.33 -3.44
C SER A 202 -11.78 -7.36 -2.12
N ARG A 203 -12.48 -6.97 -1.06
CA ARG A 203 -12.02 -7.01 0.33
C ARG A 203 -12.54 -8.22 1.10
N HIS A 204 -13.29 -9.12 0.45
CA HIS A 204 -13.76 -10.33 1.12
C HIS A 204 -12.59 -11.13 1.70
N GLY A 205 -12.68 -11.44 2.99
CA GLY A 205 -11.63 -12.11 3.74
C GLY A 205 -10.47 -11.21 4.18
N ALA A 206 -10.56 -9.90 3.97
CA ALA A 206 -9.69 -8.92 4.62
C ALA A 206 -10.39 -8.33 5.85
N MET A 207 -9.64 -8.04 6.92
CA MET A 207 -10.17 -7.28 8.06
C MET A 207 -10.69 -5.92 7.59
N ALA A 208 -11.91 -5.57 7.94
CA ALA A 208 -12.44 -4.25 7.70
C ALA A 208 -11.97 -3.28 8.80
N LEU A 209 -11.47 -2.11 8.38
CA LEU A 209 -11.31 -0.94 9.23
C LEU A 209 -12.44 0.07 8.95
N SER A 210 -12.70 0.31 7.68
CA SER A 210 -13.77 1.19 7.21
C SER A 210 -14.37 0.65 5.91
N TRP A 211 -15.62 0.21 5.95
CA TRP A 211 -16.28 -0.43 4.79
C TRP A 211 -16.32 0.44 3.55
N THR A 212 -16.41 1.76 3.70
CA THR A 212 -16.54 2.65 2.56
C THR A 212 -15.23 3.34 2.15
N LEU A 213 -14.13 3.11 2.89
CA LEU A 213 -12.83 3.70 2.59
C LEU A 213 -11.74 2.66 2.27
N ASP A 214 -11.86 1.40 2.73
CA ASP A 214 -10.80 0.41 2.57
C ASP A 214 -10.59 -0.04 1.12
N LYS A 215 -9.34 -0.14 0.73
CA LYS A 215 -8.88 -0.64 -0.57
C LYS A 215 -7.69 -1.59 -0.37
N LEU A 216 -7.58 -2.62 -1.18
CA LEU A 216 -6.41 -3.49 -1.26
C LEU A 216 -5.61 -3.15 -2.50
N GLY A 217 -4.29 -3.10 -2.38
CA GLY A 217 -3.42 -2.78 -3.50
C GLY A 217 -1.99 -3.28 -3.34
N PRO A 218 -1.22 -3.32 -4.43
CA PRO A 218 0.14 -3.80 -4.45
C PRO A 218 1.16 -2.78 -3.96
N LEU A 219 2.25 -3.32 -3.36
CA LEU A 219 3.53 -2.64 -3.20
C LEU A 219 4.57 -3.46 -3.95
N CYS A 220 5.33 -2.82 -4.85
CA CYS A 220 6.28 -3.44 -5.76
C CYS A 220 7.53 -2.57 -5.91
N LEU A 221 8.59 -3.06 -6.55
CA LEU A 221 9.73 -2.23 -6.89
C LEU A 221 9.38 -1.20 -7.97
N THR A 222 8.54 -1.57 -8.94
CA THR A 222 8.20 -0.70 -10.08
C THR A 222 6.70 -0.40 -10.15
N ALA A 223 6.35 0.71 -10.79
CA ALA A 223 4.96 1.06 -11.11
C ALA A 223 4.36 0.06 -12.14
N ASP A 224 5.16 -0.44 -13.06
CA ASP A 224 4.77 -1.47 -14.03
C ASP A 224 4.30 -2.75 -13.34
N ASP A 225 5.07 -3.23 -12.35
CA ASP A 225 4.69 -4.41 -11.57
C ASP A 225 3.40 -4.19 -10.78
N CYS A 226 3.16 -2.98 -10.27
CA CYS A 226 1.89 -2.65 -9.62
C CYS A 226 0.69 -2.86 -10.56
N GLY A 227 0.83 -2.51 -11.83
CA GLY A 227 -0.19 -2.74 -12.86
C GLY A 227 -0.46 -4.23 -13.10
N LEU A 228 0.59 -5.04 -13.23
CA LEU A 228 0.49 -6.50 -13.40
C LEU A 228 -0.19 -7.17 -12.22
N VAL A 229 0.18 -6.79 -10.99
CA VAL A 229 -0.42 -7.34 -9.79
C VAL A 229 -1.87 -6.89 -9.62
N LEU A 230 -2.18 -5.60 -9.90
CA LEU A 230 -3.55 -5.10 -9.85
C LEU A 230 -4.46 -5.86 -10.82
N GLU A 231 -4.00 -6.16 -12.05
CA GLU A 231 -4.79 -6.93 -13.01
C GLU A 231 -5.19 -8.28 -12.43
N ALA A 232 -4.27 -8.99 -11.77
CA ALA A 232 -4.54 -10.30 -11.19
C ALA A 232 -5.55 -10.29 -10.05
N ILE A 233 -5.59 -9.22 -9.23
CA ILE A 233 -6.47 -9.14 -8.04
C ILE A 233 -7.78 -8.40 -8.28
N SER A 234 -7.91 -7.65 -9.38
CA SER A 234 -9.07 -6.81 -9.69
C SER A 234 -10.32 -7.58 -10.11
N GLY A 235 -11.47 -6.90 -10.13
CA GLY A 235 -12.74 -7.35 -10.71
C GLY A 235 -13.78 -7.82 -9.71
N TYR A 236 -14.98 -8.04 -10.21
CA TYR A 236 -16.19 -8.37 -9.45
C TYR A 236 -16.03 -9.60 -8.56
N ASP A 237 -16.58 -9.50 -7.37
CA ASP A 237 -16.72 -10.60 -6.41
C ASP A 237 -18.12 -10.53 -5.77
N PRO A 238 -18.96 -11.58 -5.88
CA PRO A 238 -20.29 -11.61 -5.25
C PRO A 238 -20.24 -11.53 -3.72
N GLU A 239 -19.09 -11.89 -3.12
CA GLU A 239 -18.87 -11.84 -1.67
C GLU A 239 -18.51 -10.42 -1.17
N ASP A 240 -18.28 -9.44 -2.06
CA ASP A 240 -18.06 -8.04 -1.70
C ASP A 240 -18.90 -7.12 -2.58
N ALA A 241 -20.01 -6.64 -2.02
CA ALA A 241 -20.96 -5.77 -2.70
C ALA A 241 -20.37 -4.43 -3.17
N SER A 242 -19.19 -4.02 -2.70
CA SER A 242 -18.51 -2.82 -3.17
C SER A 242 -17.87 -2.98 -4.53
N THR A 243 -17.65 -4.24 -4.98
CA THR A 243 -16.95 -4.50 -6.23
C THR A 243 -17.83 -4.24 -7.46
N THR A 244 -17.21 -3.74 -8.53
CA THR A 244 -17.91 -3.42 -9.77
C THR A 244 -17.55 -4.39 -10.90
N ARG A 245 -18.43 -4.47 -11.91
CA ARG A 245 -18.18 -5.27 -13.12
C ARG A 245 -17.29 -4.56 -14.15
N LYS A 246 -16.74 -3.38 -13.80
CA LYS A 246 -15.78 -2.66 -14.63
C LYS A 246 -14.49 -3.48 -14.74
N ARG A 247 -14.24 -4.06 -15.88
CA ARG A 247 -13.02 -4.85 -16.14
C ARG A 247 -11.80 -3.94 -16.07
N TYR A 248 -10.71 -4.47 -15.55
CA TYR A 248 -9.40 -3.86 -15.62
C TYR A 248 -8.48 -4.76 -16.43
N ARG A 249 -7.79 -4.17 -17.39
CA ARG A 249 -6.71 -4.79 -18.13
C ARG A 249 -5.54 -3.83 -18.13
N TYR A 250 -4.42 -4.27 -17.63
CA TYR A 250 -3.25 -3.43 -17.52
C TYR A 250 -2.65 -3.12 -18.88
N SER A 251 -2.40 -1.85 -19.13
CA SER A 251 -1.68 -1.34 -20.28
C SER A 251 -0.95 -0.05 -19.90
N VAL A 252 0.22 0.16 -20.48
CA VAL A 252 0.93 1.43 -20.42
C VAL A 252 0.59 2.24 -21.66
N GLU A 253 0.07 3.43 -21.44
CA GLU A 253 -0.25 4.39 -22.49
C GLU A 253 0.98 5.26 -22.77
N VAL A 254 1.22 5.56 -24.04
CA VAL A 254 2.29 6.45 -24.49
C VAL A 254 1.67 7.72 -25.05
N GLY A 255 2.17 8.88 -24.67
CA GLY A 255 1.65 10.17 -25.16
C GLY A 255 2.08 11.33 -24.26
N GLU A 256 1.57 12.50 -24.57
CA GLU A 256 1.68 13.67 -23.71
C GLU A 256 0.65 13.58 -22.59
N PHE A 257 1.07 13.95 -21.39
CA PHE A 257 0.21 13.97 -20.20
C PHE A 257 -0.05 15.42 -19.78
N ARG A 258 -1.19 15.64 -19.11
CA ARG A 258 -1.51 16.90 -18.44
C ARG A 258 -1.61 16.63 -16.93
N LEU A 259 -0.79 17.34 -16.16
CA LEU A 259 -0.65 17.12 -14.72
C LEU A 259 -0.97 18.40 -13.96
N GLY A 260 -1.85 18.27 -12.95
CA GLY A 260 -2.19 19.37 -12.05
C GLY A 260 -1.35 19.30 -10.77
N VAL A 261 -0.75 20.39 -10.34
CA VAL A 261 0.00 20.49 -9.07
C VAL A 261 -0.76 21.44 -8.14
N PRO A 262 -1.24 20.97 -6.96
CA PRO A 262 -1.90 21.87 -6.03
C PRO A 262 -0.97 23.01 -5.57
N LYS A 263 -1.47 24.25 -5.52
CA LYS A 263 -0.73 25.44 -5.07
C LYS A 263 -0.10 25.26 -3.70
N ASP A 264 -0.80 24.55 -2.82
CA ASP A 264 -0.41 24.24 -1.44
C ASP A 264 0.37 22.93 -1.28
N ALA A 265 0.81 22.30 -2.38
CA ALA A 265 1.46 20.99 -2.38
C ALA A 265 2.73 20.93 -1.50
N LEU A 266 3.41 22.06 -1.33
CA LEU A 266 4.64 22.17 -0.55
C LEU A 266 4.46 22.87 0.81
N ASP A 267 3.24 23.25 1.19
CA ASP A 267 2.99 23.87 2.49
C ASP A 267 3.43 22.96 3.62
N GLU A 268 4.17 23.52 4.59
CA GLU A 268 4.67 22.79 5.76
C GLU A 268 5.35 21.46 5.41
N THR A 269 6.12 21.44 4.33
CA THR A 269 6.88 20.28 3.85
C THR A 269 8.34 20.40 4.26
N GLN A 270 8.98 19.31 4.70
CA GLN A 270 10.41 19.27 4.98
C GLN A 270 11.21 19.67 3.74
N GLU A 271 12.25 20.48 3.92
CA GLU A 271 13.08 21.02 2.83
C GLU A 271 13.59 19.93 1.88
N ALA A 272 14.12 18.82 2.41
CA ALA A 272 14.59 17.70 1.60
C ALA A 272 13.50 17.11 0.70
N VAL A 273 12.25 17.05 1.16
CA VAL A 273 11.11 16.55 0.37
C VAL A 273 10.71 17.59 -0.68
N ALA A 274 10.67 18.87 -0.29
CA ALA A 274 10.33 19.97 -1.20
C ALA A 274 11.33 20.07 -2.36
N ASP A 275 12.63 19.95 -2.09
CA ASP A 275 13.68 20.00 -3.11
C ASP A 275 13.59 18.83 -4.10
N ARG A 276 13.35 17.61 -3.58
CA ARG A 276 13.15 16.43 -4.43
C ARG A 276 11.87 16.53 -5.26
N PHE A 277 10.82 17.12 -4.72
CA PHE A 277 9.59 17.36 -5.48
C PHE A 277 9.80 18.38 -6.61
N LYS A 278 10.47 19.52 -6.34
CA LYS A 278 10.82 20.52 -7.36
C LYS A 278 11.68 19.90 -8.48
N ALA A 279 12.67 19.09 -8.12
CA ALA A 279 13.47 18.36 -9.09
C ALA A 279 12.63 17.38 -9.92
N SER A 280 11.62 16.76 -9.31
CA SER A 280 10.69 15.89 -10.02
C SER A 280 9.81 16.64 -11.02
N LEU A 281 9.35 17.85 -10.71
CA LEU A 281 8.58 18.69 -11.64
C LEU A 281 9.38 18.95 -12.91
N THR A 282 10.68 19.28 -12.81
CA THR A 282 11.58 19.45 -13.96
C THR A 282 11.68 18.20 -14.83
N VAL A 283 11.57 17.00 -14.24
CA VAL A 283 11.54 15.75 -15.02
C VAL A 283 10.19 15.57 -15.71
N LEU A 284 9.07 15.85 -15.00
CA LEU A 284 7.72 15.74 -15.53
C LEU A 284 7.49 16.66 -16.73
N GLU A 285 7.99 17.90 -16.68
CA GLU A 285 7.91 18.89 -17.78
C GLU A 285 8.54 18.43 -19.10
N ARG A 286 9.36 17.37 -19.08
CA ARG A 286 9.97 16.78 -20.29
C ARG A 286 8.99 15.87 -21.08
N PHE A 287 7.87 15.49 -20.51
CA PHE A 287 6.91 14.57 -21.13
C PHE A 287 5.46 14.87 -20.78
N ALA A 288 5.20 15.92 -20.03
CA ALA A 288 3.88 16.34 -19.62
C ALA A 288 3.79 17.87 -19.58
N THR A 289 2.58 18.39 -19.80
CA THR A 289 2.23 19.75 -19.42
C THR A 289 1.90 19.77 -17.94
N VAL A 290 2.61 20.58 -17.15
CA VAL A 290 2.44 20.70 -15.71
C VAL A 290 1.84 22.06 -15.40
N GLU A 291 0.68 22.09 -14.77
CA GLU A 291 -0.07 23.30 -14.46
C GLU A 291 -0.42 23.37 -12.97
N GLU A 292 -0.44 24.57 -12.42
CA GLU A 292 -0.86 24.79 -11.05
C GLU A 292 -2.40 24.72 -10.97
N ILE A 293 -2.92 24.04 -9.95
CA ILE A 293 -4.35 23.90 -9.68
C ILE A 293 -4.68 24.31 -8.25
N GLU A 294 -5.95 24.58 -7.99
CA GLU A 294 -6.42 24.91 -6.65
C GLU A 294 -7.66 24.08 -6.29
N PHE A 295 -7.60 23.41 -5.15
CA PHE A 295 -8.78 22.80 -4.56
C PHE A 295 -9.58 23.83 -3.77
N PRO A 296 -10.90 23.94 -4.00
CA PRO A 296 -11.73 24.91 -3.27
C PRO A 296 -11.73 24.58 -1.77
N SER A 297 -11.95 25.58 -0.94
CA SER A 297 -12.08 25.40 0.51
C SER A 297 -13.25 24.48 0.83
N PHE A 298 -12.94 23.33 1.45
CA PHE A 298 -13.91 22.31 1.82
C PHE A 298 -13.38 21.51 3.03
N PRO A 299 -14.23 20.96 3.89
CA PRO A 299 -13.79 20.24 5.08
C PRO A 299 -13.37 18.77 4.76
N TYR A 300 -12.44 18.57 3.83
CA TYR A 300 -12.01 17.25 3.33
C TYR A 300 -11.64 16.28 4.45
N GLU A 301 -10.75 16.71 5.35
CA GLU A 301 -10.31 15.87 6.45
C GLU A 301 -11.43 15.57 7.45
N ALA A 302 -12.22 16.56 7.80
CA ALA A 302 -13.32 16.37 8.77
C ALA A 302 -14.33 15.35 8.25
N VAL A 303 -14.66 15.42 6.95
CA VAL A 303 -15.57 14.46 6.29
C VAL A 303 -15.00 13.05 6.34
N THR A 304 -13.79 12.86 5.84
CA THR A 304 -13.15 11.54 5.77
C THR A 304 -12.90 10.97 7.17
N ARG A 305 -12.48 11.80 8.13
CA ARG A 305 -12.23 11.40 9.51
C ARG A 305 -13.51 10.99 10.26
N THR A 306 -14.63 11.69 10.04
CA THR A 306 -15.92 11.33 10.65
C THR A 306 -16.38 9.96 10.14
N ILE A 307 -16.26 9.72 8.84
CA ILE A 307 -16.60 8.41 8.24
C ILE A 307 -15.70 7.33 8.83
N LEU A 308 -14.37 7.54 8.80
CA LEU A 308 -13.41 6.59 9.35
C LEU A 308 -13.71 6.23 10.81
N ASN A 309 -13.94 7.24 11.66
CA ASN A 309 -14.16 7.00 13.09
C ASN A 309 -15.44 6.23 13.36
N ALA A 310 -16.56 6.59 12.70
CA ALA A 310 -17.81 5.88 12.85
C ALA A 310 -17.74 4.43 12.38
N GLU A 311 -17.14 4.21 11.21
CA GLU A 311 -17.00 2.87 10.62
C GLU A 311 -16.01 2.00 11.39
N ALA A 312 -14.89 2.58 11.90
CA ALA A 312 -13.96 1.86 12.76
C ALA A 312 -14.57 1.46 14.10
N ALA A 313 -15.40 2.34 14.71
CA ALA A 313 -16.13 2.00 15.92
C ALA A 313 -17.06 0.79 15.70
N SER A 314 -17.78 0.77 14.57
CA SER A 314 -18.64 -0.34 14.20
C SER A 314 -17.86 -1.62 13.84
N ALA A 315 -16.75 -1.49 13.13
CA ALA A 315 -15.92 -2.64 12.72
C ALA A 315 -15.30 -3.38 13.90
N PHE A 316 -14.96 -2.66 14.97
CA PHE A 316 -14.31 -3.21 16.17
C PHE A 316 -15.17 -3.17 17.43
N ASP A 317 -16.50 -3.09 17.26
CA ASP A 317 -17.45 -3.03 18.35
C ASP A 317 -17.29 -4.24 19.30
N GLU A 318 -17.43 -5.44 18.75
CA GLU A 318 -17.28 -6.69 19.49
C GLU A 318 -15.89 -6.85 20.15
N PHE A 319 -14.82 -6.40 19.46
CA PHE A 319 -13.45 -6.41 19.99
C PHE A 319 -13.33 -5.49 21.23
N THR A 320 -13.98 -4.33 21.16
CA THR A 320 -14.00 -3.33 22.24
C THR A 320 -14.87 -3.79 23.40
N GLU A 321 -16.07 -4.31 23.15
CA GLU A 321 -17.00 -4.81 24.17
C GLU A 321 -16.42 -5.99 24.96
N LYS A 322 -15.70 -6.88 24.30
CA LYS A 322 -14.98 -7.99 24.95
C LYS A 322 -13.75 -7.54 25.74
N GLY A 323 -13.44 -6.24 25.77
CA GLY A 323 -12.29 -5.69 26.48
C GLY A 323 -10.92 -6.06 25.90
N LEU A 324 -10.89 -6.59 24.66
CA LEU A 324 -9.65 -7.05 23.99
C LEU A 324 -8.70 -5.88 23.67
N ALA A 325 -9.20 -4.66 23.58
CA ALA A 325 -8.39 -3.46 23.35
C ALA A 325 -7.31 -3.26 24.43
N ARG A 326 -7.54 -3.73 25.66
CA ARG A 326 -6.54 -3.67 26.75
C ARG A 326 -5.31 -4.57 26.52
N GLY A 327 -5.40 -5.52 25.62
CA GLY A 327 -4.30 -6.41 25.22
C GLY A 327 -3.51 -5.92 24.02
N LEU A 328 -3.85 -4.75 23.45
CA LEU A 328 -3.08 -4.14 22.37
C LEU A 328 -1.70 -3.68 22.83
N THR A 329 -0.79 -3.47 21.89
CA THR A 329 0.61 -3.14 22.20
C THR A 329 0.78 -1.65 22.54
N ALA A 330 0.09 -0.76 21.81
CA ALA A 330 0.17 0.67 22.04
C ALA A 330 -0.79 1.12 23.14
N PRO A 331 -0.29 1.77 24.24
CA PRO A 331 -1.16 2.21 25.34
C PRO A 331 -2.26 3.17 24.92
N GLU A 332 -2.01 4.03 23.93
CA GLU A 332 -3.02 4.95 23.39
C GLU A 332 -4.20 4.22 22.73
N ASP A 333 -3.99 3.01 22.25
CA ASP A 333 -5.01 2.19 21.60
C ASP A 333 -5.96 1.51 22.59
N TYR A 334 -5.64 1.50 23.89
CA TYR A 334 -6.55 0.97 24.93
C TYR A 334 -7.82 1.78 25.08
N TYR A 335 -7.76 3.08 24.88
CA TYR A 335 -8.87 4.01 25.10
C TYR A 335 -9.41 4.62 23.80
N GLY A 336 -8.63 4.54 22.71
CA GLY A 336 -9.01 5.09 21.41
C GLY A 336 -10.39 4.63 20.92
N PRO A 337 -10.77 3.35 21.06
CA PRO A 337 -12.08 2.83 20.65
C PRO A 337 -13.23 3.57 21.29
N TYR A 338 -13.18 3.82 22.59
CA TYR A 338 -14.26 4.44 23.35
C TYR A 338 -14.54 5.89 22.90
N ALA A 339 -13.49 6.64 22.50
CA ALA A 339 -13.66 7.98 21.97
C ALA A 339 -14.39 8.01 20.61
N ARG A 340 -14.34 6.91 19.86
CA ARG A 340 -15.00 6.78 18.54
C ARG A 340 -16.46 6.43 18.61
N THR A 341 -16.92 5.82 19.70
CA THR A 341 -18.33 5.46 19.91
C THR A 341 -19.22 6.70 20.06
N VAL A 342 -18.66 7.89 20.29
CA VAL A 342 -19.43 9.13 20.44
C VAL A 342 -19.77 9.83 19.12
N VAL A 343 -19.42 9.25 17.96
CA VAL A 343 -19.85 9.80 16.66
C VAL A 343 -21.34 9.63 16.50
N LEU A 344 -22.09 10.74 16.43
CA LEU A 344 -23.54 10.67 16.29
C LEU A 344 -23.95 10.25 14.88
N ALA A 345 -25.02 9.45 14.77
CA ALA A 345 -25.56 9.02 13.47
C ALA A 345 -25.83 10.19 12.51
N ARG A 346 -26.34 11.33 13.04
CA ARG A 346 -26.56 12.54 12.22
C ARG A 346 -25.27 13.11 11.61
N ASP A 347 -24.16 13.05 12.33
CA ASP A 347 -22.87 13.57 11.86
C ASP A 347 -22.24 12.65 10.82
N TYR A 348 -22.35 11.33 11.01
CA TYR A 348 -21.97 10.34 10.02
C TYR A 348 -22.79 10.48 8.72
N LEU A 349 -24.12 10.59 8.81
CA LEU A 349 -24.98 10.79 7.65
C LEU A 349 -24.69 12.13 6.93
N LYS A 350 -24.36 13.18 7.68
CA LYS A 350 -23.92 14.46 7.10
C LYS A 350 -22.59 14.29 6.35
N ALA A 351 -21.63 13.59 6.94
CA ALA A 351 -20.32 13.32 6.32
C ALA A 351 -20.49 12.51 5.03
N LEU A 352 -21.35 11.49 4.98
CA LEU A 352 -21.65 10.73 3.76
C LEU A 352 -22.24 11.61 2.64
N ARG A 353 -23.14 12.56 2.96
CA ARG A 353 -23.64 13.52 1.97
C ARG A 353 -22.57 14.47 1.48
N LEU A 354 -21.72 14.98 2.38
CA LEU A 354 -20.59 15.84 2.01
C LEU A 354 -19.53 15.09 1.19
N ARG A 355 -19.35 13.79 1.42
CA ARG A 355 -18.50 12.93 0.59
C ARG A 355 -18.91 12.92 -0.88
N GLY A 356 -20.20 12.90 -1.18
CA GLY A 356 -20.69 13.01 -2.56
C GLY A 356 -20.27 14.35 -3.22
N ARG A 357 -20.39 15.47 -2.48
CA ARG A 357 -19.88 16.76 -2.98
C ARG A 357 -18.36 16.78 -3.13
N MET A 358 -17.64 16.15 -2.20
CA MET A 358 -16.19 16.04 -2.30
C MET A 358 -15.73 15.27 -3.55
N ALA A 359 -16.45 14.22 -3.94
CA ALA A 359 -16.18 13.50 -5.18
C ALA A 359 -16.44 14.36 -6.42
N MET A 360 -17.52 15.17 -6.42
CA MET A 360 -17.79 16.12 -7.51
C MET A 360 -16.69 17.19 -7.62
N ILE A 361 -16.24 17.76 -6.49
CA ILE A 361 -15.13 18.71 -6.48
C ILE A 361 -13.86 18.09 -7.07
N ALA A 362 -13.58 16.82 -6.74
CA ALA A 362 -12.43 16.13 -7.32
C ALA A 362 -12.55 16.02 -8.84
N GLU A 363 -13.70 15.58 -9.37
CA GLU A 363 -13.93 15.48 -10.81
C GLU A 363 -13.82 16.85 -11.50
N ASP A 364 -14.39 17.91 -10.92
CA ASP A 364 -14.37 19.26 -11.49
C ASP A 364 -12.94 19.82 -11.54
N VAL A 365 -12.15 19.69 -10.45
CA VAL A 365 -10.77 20.19 -10.39
C VAL A 365 -9.83 19.37 -11.27
N MET A 366 -10.06 18.06 -11.36
CA MET A 366 -9.25 17.16 -12.17
C MET A 366 -9.66 17.13 -13.64
N ALA A 367 -10.77 17.77 -14.03
CA ALA A 367 -11.23 17.81 -15.41
C ALA A 367 -10.13 18.34 -16.33
N GLY A 368 -9.74 17.55 -17.31
CA GLY A 368 -8.68 17.91 -18.27
C GLY A 368 -7.25 17.61 -17.81
N TYR A 369 -7.06 17.01 -16.63
CA TYR A 369 -5.78 16.49 -16.16
C TYR A 369 -5.79 14.97 -16.10
N ASP A 370 -4.68 14.36 -16.43
CA ASP A 370 -4.49 12.90 -16.35
C ASP A 370 -4.20 12.44 -14.91
N ALA A 371 -3.54 13.30 -14.15
CA ALA A 371 -3.31 13.09 -12.71
C ALA A 371 -3.04 14.42 -12.00
N VAL A 372 -3.31 14.41 -10.69
CA VAL A 372 -2.84 15.42 -9.76
C VAL A 372 -1.58 14.90 -9.07
N VAL A 373 -0.56 15.77 -8.97
CA VAL A 373 0.78 15.42 -8.52
C VAL A 373 1.12 16.20 -7.24
N ALA A 374 1.63 15.49 -6.24
CA ALA A 374 2.11 16.09 -4.99
C ALA A 374 3.21 15.22 -4.37
N PRO A 375 3.96 15.69 -3.35
CA PRO A 375 4.76 14.80 -2.53
C PRO A 375 3.89 13.67 -1.95
N SER A 376 4.40 12.43 -1.92
CA SER A 376 3.65 11.31 -1.31
C SER A 376 3.42 11.52 0.19
N ARG A 377 4.42 12.12 0.84
CA ARG A 377 4.39 12.57 2.23
C ARG A 377 5.13 13.90 2.33
N ARG A 378 4.76 14.74 3.31
CA ARG A 378 5.47 16.00 3.59
C ARG A 378 6.78 15.81 4.37
N THR A 379 7.03 14.58 4.82
CA THR A 379 8.20 14.22 5.63
C THR A 379 8.84 12.95 5.10
N VAL A 380 10.11 12.76 5.37
CA VAL A 380 10.76 11.45 5.31
C VAL A 380 10.25 10.53 6.42
N ALA A 381 10.73 9.31 6.47
CA ALA A 381 10.41 8.36 7.53
C ALA A 381 10.69 8.95 8.92
N SER A 382 9.74 8.82 9.84
CA SER A 382 9.90 9.30 11.22
C SER A 382 10.83 8.39 12.02
N PRO A 383 11.63 8.95 12.97
CA PRO A 383 12.40 8.14 13.91
C PRO A 383 11.50 7.21 14.74
N MET A 384 12.03 6.02 15.08
CA MET A 384 11.39 5.14 16.06
C MET A 384 11.28 5.83 17.42
N GLY A 385 10.23 5.55 18.16
CA GLY A 385 10.02 6.15 19.50
C GLY A 385 9.51 7.59 19.50
N GLN A 386 9.27 8.20 18.33
CA GLN A 386 8.61 9.50 18.22
C GLN A 386 7.20 9.34 17.66
N GLU A 387 6.28 10.18 18.13
CA GLU A 387 4.97 10.29 17.52
C GLU A 387 5.11 10.82 16.09
N PHE A 388 4.75 10.01 15.10
CA PHE A 388 4.96 10.36 13.69
C PHE A 388 4.23 11.62 13.24
N ARG A 389 3.15 12.02 13.94
CA ARG A 389 2.42 13.28 13.68
C ARG A 389 3.17 14.52 14.16
N LYS A 390 4.09 14.39 15.11
CA LYS A 390 4.90 15.48 15.63
C LYS A 390 6.17 15.73 14.82
N VAL A 391 6.51 14.84 13.90
CA VAL A 391 7.68 15.00 13.03
C VAL A 391 7.38 15.91 11.85
N ALA A 392 6.11 15.95 11.41
CA ALA A 392 5.70 16.87 10.37
C ALA A 392 5.74 18.33 10.89
N PRO A 393 6.33 19.26 10.13
CA PRO A 393 6.25 20.66 10.47
C PRO A 393 4.80 21.13 10.37
N GLY A 394 4.34 21.91 11.36
CA GLY A 394 3.05 22.60 11.34
C GLY A 394 1.80 21.72 11.38
N THR A 395 0.70 22.31 10.93
CA THR A 395 -0.65 21.74 10.98
C THR A 395 -1.34 21.65 9.60
N ALA A 396 -0.56 21.70 8.52
CA ALA A 396 -1.08 21.70 7.17
C ALA A 396 -2.02 20.53 6.89
N LYS A 397 -3.10 20.81 6.18
CA LYS A 397 -4.14 19.83 5.84
C LYS A 397 -3.65 18.81 4.83
N ASP A 398 -3.98 17.56 5.04
CA ASP A 398 -3.76 16.49 4.06
C ASP A 398 -4.93 16.42 3.04
N VAL A 399 -5.01 17.44 2.16
CA VAL A 399 -6.09 17.50 1.16
C VAL A 399 -6.02 16.30 0.21
N MET A 400 -4.85 15.98 -0.32
CA MET A 400 -4.65 14.86 -1.26
C MET A 400 -5.05 13.51 -0.64
N GLY A 401 -4.62 13.23 0.59
CA GLY A 401 -4.97 12.01 1.28
C GLY A 401 -6.45 11.95 1.67
N ALA A 402 -7.00 13.03 2.21
CA ALA A 402 -8.39 13.11 2.63
C ALA A 402 -9.36 13.00 1.44
N LEU A 403 -9.13 13.82 0.39
CA LEU A 403 -9.93 13.82 -0.84
C LEU A 403 -9.82 12.46 -1.55
N GLY A 404 -8.59 12.02 -1.82
CA GLY A 404 -8.36 10.80 -2.60
C GLY A 404 -8.94 9.55 -1.94
N ASN A 405 -8.80 9.42 -0.60
CA ASN A 405 -9.39 8.28 0.12
C ASN A 405 -10.90 8.45 0.31
N GLY A 406 -11.36 9.65 0.63
CA GLY A 406 -12.78 9.96 0.81
C GLY A 406 -13.58 9.79 -0.49
N ALA A 407 -13.09 10.26 -1.62
CA ALA A 407 -13.70 10.07 -2.94
C ALA A 407 -13.44 8.69 -3.54
N GLY A 408 -12.52 7.90 -2.97
CA GLY A 408 -12.20 6.56 -3.45
C GLY A 408 -11.37 6.52 -4.73
N LEU A 409 -10.52 7.54 -4.95
CA LEU A 409 -9.71 7.71 -6.15
C LEU A 409 -8.43 6.86 -6.12
N PRO A 410 -7.94 6.39 -7.28
CA PRO A 410 -6.67 5.70 -7.39
C PRO A 410 -5.51 6.69 -7.20
N ALA A 411 -4.42 6.20 -6.60
CA ALA A 411 -3.17 6.92 -6.55
C ALA A 411 -1.99 5.96 -6.44
N ILE A 412 -0.85 6.35 -7.03
CA ILE A 412 0.41 5.63 -6.86
C ILE A 412 1.46 6.55 -6.23
N SER A 413 2.21 6.02 -5.26
CA SER A 413 3.44 6.62 -4.76
C SER A 413 4.64 5.91 -5.38
N VAL A 414 5.60 6.67 -5.88
CA VAL A 414 6.88 6.14 -6.39
C VAL A 414 8.05 6.92 -5.80
N PRO A 415 9.25 6.31 -5.64
CA PRO A 415 10.42 7.02 -5.12
C PRO A 415 10.86 8.14 -6.09
N ASN A 416 11.24 9.28 -5.52
CA ASN A 416 11.74 10.44 -6.28
C ASN A 416 13.08 10.99 -5.78
N GLY A 417 13.75 10.27 -4.91
CA GLY A 417 15.06 10.62 -4.37
C GLY A 417 15.23 10.27 -2.91
N PHE A 418 16.24 10.90 -2.31
CA PHE A 418 16.61 10.68 -0.92
C PHE A 418 16.92 12.02 -0.23
N SER A 419 16.69 12.08 1.09
CA SER A 419 17.17 13.14 1.95
C SER A 419 18.68 13.04 2.18
N GLY A 420 19.27 14.07 2.84
CA GLY A 420 20.68 14.05 3.26
C GLY A 420 21.03 12.90 4.22
N GLU A 421 20.04 12.34 4.92
CA GLU A 421 20.18 11.18 5.82
C GLU A 421 19.96 9.84 5.09
N ASN A 422 19.93 9.85 3.76
CA ASN A 422 19.67 8.68 2.92
C ASN A 422 18.30 8.01 3.16
N LEU A 423 17.31 8.78 3.60
CA LEU A 423 15.93 8.32 3.73
C LEU A 423 15.16 8.61 2.44
N PRO A 424 14.36 7.66 1.93
CA PRO A 424 13.60 7.86 0.72
C PRO A 424 12.59 9.01 0.83
N THR A 425 12.37 9.67 -0.29
CA THR A 425 11.25 10.57 -0.56
C THR A 425 10.40 10.00 -1.69
N GLY A 426 9.14 10.41 -1.79
CA GLY A 426 8.23 9.92 -2.82
C GLY A 426 7.38 11.02 -3.44
N ILE A 427 7.00 10.80 -4.68
CA ILE A 427 6.01 11.57 -5.42
C ILE A 427 4.78 10.71 -5.64
N GLN A 428 3.58 11.29 -5.50
CA GLN A 428 2.32 10.63 -5.79
C GLN A 428 1.63 11.21 -7.01
N PHE A 429 0.96 10.32 -7.73
CA PHE A 429 0.07 10.63 -8.84
C PHE A 429 -1.32 10.12 -8.47
N MET A 430 -2.32 11.00 -8.39
CA MET A 430 -3.71 10.67 -8.11
C MET A 430 -4.55 10.94 -9.36
N GLY A 431 -5.32 9.96 -9.80
CA GLY A 431 -6.11 10.03 -11.03
C GLY A 431 -7.61 9.87 -10.83
N HIS A 432 -8.33 9.84 -11.94
CA HIS A 432 -9.77 9.62 -11.97
C HIS A 432 -10.17 8.21 -11.53
N ALA A 433 -11.40 8.08 -11.04
CA ALA A 433 -11.92 6.80 -10.61
C ALA A 433 -11.94 5.79 -11.78
N TYR A 434 -11.37 4.61 -11.55
CA TYR A 434 -11.24 3.54 -12.55
C TYR A 434 -10.30 3.81 -13.72
N ASP A 435 -9.42 4.79 -13.58
CA ASP A 435 -8.40 5.12 -14.59
C ASP A 435 -6.96 4.85 -14.08
N GLU A 436 -6.79 3.70 -13.46
CA GLU A 436 -5.48 3.30 -12.92
C GLU A 436 -4.39 3.22 -14.01
N ASN A 437 -4.74 2.85 -15.24
CA ASN A 437 -3.77 2.78 -16.33
C ASN A 437 -3.14 4.14 -16.64
N ARG A 438 -3.91 5.21 -16.59
CA ARG A 438 -3.41 6.57 -16.83
C ARG A 438 -2.43 6.99 -15.74
N VAL A 439 -2.79 6.77 -14.48
CA VAL A 439 -1.93 7.01 -13.32
C VAL A 439 -0.62 6.21 -13.38
N LEU A 440 -0.74 4.92 -13.72
CA LEU A 440 0.41 4.02 -13.85
C LEU A 440 1.31 4.43 -15.02
N SER A 441 0.73 4.88 -16.14
CA SER A 441 1.49 5.30 -17.33
C SER A 441 2.38 6.49 -17.03
N VAL A 442 1.86 7.51 -16.32
CA VAL A 442 2.65 8.65 -15.84
C VAL A 442 3.79 8.18 -14.93
N ALA A 443 3.48 7.31 -13.96
CA ALA A 443 4.48 6.80 -13.01
C ALA A 443 5.57 5.95 -13.67
N VAL A 444 5.21 5.10 -14.64
CA VAL A 444 6.15 4.28 -15.43
C VAL A 444 7.08 5.19 -16.25
N GLU A 445 6.53 6.21 -16.92
CA GLU A 445 7.34 7.14 -17.71
C GLU A 445 8.28 7.96 -16.83
N TYR A 446 7.81 8.40 -15.65
CA TYR A 446 8.65 9.06 -14.65
C TYR A 446 9.81 8.15 -14.20
N GLN A 447 9.52 6.87 -13.88
CA GLN A 447 10.54 5.91 -13.47
C GLN A 447 11.57 5.60 -14.56
N ARG A 448 11.16 5.56 -15.82
CA ARG A 448 12.08 5.38 -16.97
C ARG A 448 13.10 6.52 -17.07
N ARG A 449 12.72 7.74 -16.67
CA ARG A 449 13.56 8.95 -16.78
C ARG A 449 14.42 9.20 -15.53
N THR A 450 14.12 8.59 -14.39
CA THR A 450 14.80 8.90 -13.12
C THR A 450 15.62 7.75 -12.56
N GLY A 451 15.16 6.51 -12.65
CA GLY A 451 15.87 5.34 -12.13
C GLY A 451 15.89 5.19 -10.61
N TRP A 452 15.18 6.02 -9.82
CA TRP A 452 15.16 5.95 -8.35
C TRP A 452 14.67 4.60 -7.82
N HIS A 453 13.77 3.94 -8.52
CA HIS A 453 13.24 2.60 -8.20
C HIS A 453 14.29 1.48 -8.31
N ARG A 454 15.48 1.75 -8.87
CA ARG A 454 16.61 0.82 -8.97
C ARG A 454 17.61 0.97 -7.83
N MET A 455 17.38 1.93 -6.94
CA MET A 455 18.20 2.08 -5.74
C MET A 455 17.70 1.11 -4.67
N HIS A 456 18.61 0.39 -4.05
CA HIS A 456 18.31 -0.62 -3.03
C HIS A 456 19.17 -0.44 -1.81
N PRO A 457 18.68 -0.75 -0.59
CA PRO A 457 19.46 -0.60 0.62
C PRO A 457 20.68 -1.54 0.62
N GLU A 458 21.87 -1.00 0.83
CA GLU A 458 23.14 -1.75 0.76
C GLU A 458 23.18 -2.98 1.65
N ALA A 459 22.61 -2.86 2.87
CA ALA A 459 22.61 -3.95 3.86
C ALA A 459 21.85 -5.22 3.42
N PHE A 460 21.09 -5.15 2.31
CA PHE A 460 20.24 -6.24 1.82
C PHE A 460 20.59 -6.71 0.40
N LYS A 461 21.69 -6.21 -0.17
CA LYS A 461 22.13 -6.57 -1.53
C LYS A 461 22.82 -7.93 -1.62
N ALA A 462 23.33 -8.42 -0.50
CA ALA A 462 24.03 -9.72 -0.41
C ALA A 462 23.07 -10.87 -0.19
#